data_08a13f3c0a86ddcb694b834da4b7bfe0
#
_entry.id   08a13f3c0a86ddcb694b834da4b7bfe0
#
_cell.length_a   1.000
_cell.length_b   1.000
_cell.length_c   1.000
_cell.angle_alpha   90.00
_cell.angle_beta   90.00
_cell.angle_gamma   90.00
#
_symmetry.space_group_name_H-M   'P 1'
#
loop_
_entity.id
_entity.type
_entity.pdbx_description
1 polymer ?
#
loop_
_entity_poly.entity_id
_entity_poly.type
_entity_poly.pdbx_seq_one_letter_code
_entity_poly.pdbx_strand_id
1 'polypeptide(L)'
;MVVARAYPVLRAGPAVSSPRLARRAGGSTATASGPTFRERRVAVRTRAGLKGRFEVFDGRSRDDDAVLDADALPATCALPLNIDTSGDVPYSEASRRYRRTVFTNEDWLQHRSSTRLFGNLSGTFTSGVVRSLVTEVAAVATIGALACLWNGAIEGFEDFGDVLHAPLLPNVHDVFLARLPALPFTLASPALGLLLVFRTNASYARWVESRVAWGRIVSHCRNVMRQSALWMNADVEVKDKQKALHRVRCAAWAFPRCLASRLSGPEDERALCVALETRLDSVAASRLLRAPNRPLQALADLSAAMNALPIDEKRRVEMDKSVILLGDALETCERIFTSPVPLVYTRHTARFLSCWLLLLPLALWEPFGTSWNHVAVVPATTLVAIFFFGIEELAVQLEEPFSILPLSKLCDSVWDAGVELFQDPEPVMASGISRGDAVEIYAE
;
A
#
# COMPACT_ATOMS: atom_id res chain seq x y z
N MET A 1 5.84 -4.82 44.37
CA MET A 1 7.20 -4.28 44.60
C MET A 1 7.75 -3.90 43.23
N VAL A 2 7.55 -2.63 42.85
CA VAL A 2 7.82 -2.09 41.53
C VAL A 2 9.16 -1.36 41.59
N VAL A 3 10.15 -1.80 40.82
CA VAL A 3 11.45 -1.12 40.70
C VAL A 3 11.44 -0.33 39.36
N ALA A 4 11.29 0.97 39.47
CA ALA A 4 11.50 1.91 38.40
C ALA A 4 13.00 2.09 38.15
N ARG A 5 13.47 1.81 36.92
CA ARG A 5 14.83 2.16 36.45
C ARG A 5 14.77 3.44 35.63
N ALA A 6 15.43 4.45 36.14
CA ALA A 6 15.66 5.74 35.48
C ALA A 6 16.69 5.61 34.37
N TYR A 7 16.45 6.27 33.22
CA TYR A 7 17.42 6.44 32.14
C TYR A 7 18.24 7.73 32.36
N PRO A 8 19.55 7.73 32.06
CA PRO A 8 20.39 8.93 32.20
C PRO A 8 20.22 9.86 30.98
N VAL A 9 20.14 11.16 31.31
CA VAL A 9 20.13 12.27 30.38
C VAL A 9 21.53 12.42 29.76
N LEU A 10 21.63 12.37 28.42
CA LEU A 10 22.84 12.67 27.68
C LEU A 10 23.00 14.17 27.51
N ARG A 11 24.12 14.71 28.03
CA ARG A 11 24.57 16.10 27.90
C ARG A 11 25.01 16.37 26.46
N ALA A 12 24.63 17.58 25.98
CA ALA A 12 25.09 18.16 24.73
C ALA A 12 26.61 18.44 24.76
N GLY A 13 27.30 18.00 23.72
CA GLY A 13 28.71 18.33 23.44
C GLY A 13 28.79 19.55 22.48
N PRO A 14 29.98 20.24 22.41
CA PRO A 14 30.09 21.54 21.84
C PRO A 14 30.15 21.60 20.31
N ALA A 15 29.71 22.74 19.78
CA ALA A 15 29.66 23.12 18.38
C ALA A 15 31.03 23.07 17.69
N VAL A 16 31.10 22.44 16.54
CA VAL A 16 32.25 22.45 15.63
C VAL A 16 32.02 23.53 14.57
N SER A 17 32.96 24.48 14.52
CA SER A 17 33.04 25.60 13.61
C SER A 17 33.33 25.20 12.17
N SER A 18 32.57 25.76 11.22
CA SER A 18 32.80 25.63 9.78
C SER A 18 33.96 26.53 9.29
N PRO A 19 34.80 26.08 8.34
CA PRO A 19 35.81 26.96 7.71
C PRO A 19 35.20 27.72 6.53
N ARG A 20 35.46 29.02 6.52
CA ARG A 20 35.21 29.99 5.43
C ARG A 20 36.10 29.63 4.23
N LEU A 21 35.51 29.49 3.05
CA LEU A 21 36.25 29.46 1.78
C LEU A 21 36.24 30.84 1.13
N ALA A 22 37.44 31.30 0.80
CA ALA A 22 37.76 32.58 0.22
C ALA A 22 37.32 32.69 -1.26
N ARG A 23 36.77 33.85 -1.61
CA ARG A 23 36.57 34.30 -3.00
C ARG A 23 37.90 34.52 -3.70
N ARG A 24 38.05 33.94 -4.89
CA ARG A 24 39.03 34.40 -5.88
C ARG A 24 38.26 34.67 -7.20
N ALA A 25 38.31 35.94 -7.60
CA ALA A 25 37.83 36.42 -8.87
C ALA A 25 38.91 36.14 -9.95
N GLY A 26 38.48 35.72 -11.13
CA GLY A 26 39.32 35.62 -12.31
C GLY A 26 38.46 35.34 -13.52
N GLY A 27 38.25 36.34 -14.37
CA GLY A 27 37.48 36.27 -15.58
C GLY A 27 38.23 35.51 -16.69
N SER A 28 37.49 34.85 -17.52
CA SER A 28 37.87 34.58 -18.93
C SER A 28 36.62 34.18 -19.70
N THR A 29 36.33 34.91 -20.74
CA THR A 29 35.34 34.69 -21.78
C THR A 29 35.80 33.50 -22.64
N ALA A 30 35.01 32.46 -22.73
CA ALA A 30 35.11 31.46 -23.78
C ALA A 30 33.73 30.96 -24.17
N THR A 31 33.33 31.32 -25.39
CA THR A 31 32.21 30.76 -26.14
C THR A 31 32.47 29.27 -26.36
N ALA A 32 31.64 28.41 -25.84
CA ALA A 32 31.64 26.98 -26.17
C ALA A 32 30.24 26.53 -26.51
N SER A 33 30.12 26.09 -27.75
CA SER A 33 28.99 25.38 -28.33
C SER A 33 28.61 24.17 -27.51
N GLY A 34 27.31 24.05 -27.14
CA GLY A 34 26.78 22.92 -26.37
C GLY A 34 26.79 21.61 -27.17
N PRO A 35 26.99 20.48 -26.49
CA PRO A 35 26.85 19.17 -27.10
C PRO A 35 25.40 18.78 -27.30
N THR A 36 25.06 18.39 -28.52
CA THR A 36 23.81 17.75 -28.90
C THR A 36 23.62 16.45 -28.14
N PHE A 37 22.56 16.39 -27.34
CA PHE A 37 22.17 15.21 -26.60
C PHE A 37 21.61 14.16 -27.57
N ARG A 38 22.37 13.09 -27.77
CA ARG A 38 22.00 11.93 -28.60
C ARG A 38 21.07 11.04 -27.77
N GLU A 39 19.81 10.93 -28.19
CA GLU A 39 18.83 10.02 -27.57
C GLU A 39 19.34 8.59 -27.54
N ARG A 40 19.62 8.04 -26.36
CA ARG A 40 19.76 6.60 -26.16
C ARG A 40 18.39 6.01 -25.93
N ARG A 41 17.85 5.36 -26.95
CA ARG A 41 16.70 4.47 -26.81
C ARG A 41 17.11 3.25 -25.99
N VAL A 42 16.64 3.17 -24.76
CA VAL A 42 16.73 1.95 -23.95
C VAL A 42 15.52 1.09 -24.30
N ALA A 43 15.74 0.06 -25.11
CA ALA A 43 14.72 -0.96 -25.35
C ALA A 43 14.64 -1.89 -24.14
N VAL A 44 13.63 -1.74 -23.32
CA VAL A 44 13.28 -2.72 -22.29
C VAL A 44 12.51 -3.85 -22.97
N ARG A 45 13.16 -5.00 -23.11
CA ARG A 45 12.56 -6.22 -23.65
C ARG A 45 11.76 -6.89 -22.55
N THR A 46 10.47 -6.59 -22.45
CA THR A 46 9.54 -7.37 -21.62
C THR A 46 9.13 -8.62 -22.38
N ARG A 47 9.25 -9.74 -21.72
CA ARG A 47 8.92 -11.08 -22.22
C ARG A 47 7.42 -11.33 -22.01
N ALA A 48 6.61 -10.64 -22.73
CA ALA A 48 5.19 -10.93 -23.02
C ALA A 48 4.69 -9.77 -23.89
N GLY A 49 4.10 -10.08 -25.03
CA GLY A 49 3.83 -9.17 -26.13
C GLY A 49 2.75 -8.11 -25.88
N LEU A 50 3.03 -7.15 -25.04
CA LEU A 50 2.23 -5.95 -24.86
C LEU A 50 2.97 -4.76 -25.49
N LYS A 51 2.57 -4.39 -26.71
CA LYS A 51 2.93 -3.12 -27.33
C LYS A 51 2.13 -2.00 -26.66
N GLY A 52 2.56 -1.54 -25.49
CA GLY A 52 2.13 -0.29 -24.89
C GLY A 52 3.14 0.80 -25.20
N ARG A 53 2.75 1.81 -25.93
CA ARG A 53 3.55 3.02 -26.20
C ARG A 53 3.42 3.92 -24.97
N PHE A 54 4.43 3.94 -24.11
CA PHE A 54 4.55 4.94 -23.06
C PHE A 54 5.26 6.16 -23.64
N GLU A 55 4.55 7.25 -23.82
CA GLU A 55 5.17 8.56 -24.04
C GLU A 55 5.59 9.12 -22.68
N VAL A 56 6.91 9.27 -22.50
CA VAL A 56 7.48 10.01 -21.36
C VAL A 56 7.24 11.49 -21.63
N PHE A 57 6.50 12.14 -20.74
CA PHE A 57 6.22 13.57 -20.80
C PHE A 57 7.53 14.34 -20.52
N ASP A 58 8.09 14.95 -21.56
CA ASP A 58 9.19 15.89 -21.48
C ASP A 58 8.59 17.29 -21.23
N GLY A 59 8.98 17.90 -20.11
CA GLY A 59 8.45 19.20 -19.66
C GLY A 59 8.90 20.35 -20.55
N ARG A 60 8.27 20.52 -21.71
CA ARG A 60 8.38 21.73 -22.53
C ARG A 60 7.09 22.53 -22.47
N SER A 61 7.28 23.79 -22.12
CA SER A 61 6.36 24.90 -22.23
C SER A 61 5.47 24.78 -23.48
N ARG A 62 4.17 24.73 -23.27
CA ARG A 62 3.17 24.89 -24.32
C ARG A 62 2.63 26.31 -24.22
N ASP A 63 2.64 27.01 -25.32
CA ASP A 63 2.18 28.38 -25.48
C ASP A 63 0.78 28.62 -24.93
N ASP A 64 0.66 29.71 -24.15
CA ASP A 64 -0.47 30.09 -23.33
C ASP A 64 -1.57 30.84 -24.12
N ASP A 65 -2.12 30.32 -25.24
CA ASP A 65 -3.23 30.99 -25.93
C ASP A 65 -4.33 30.07 -26.44
N ALA A 66 -4.59 28.92 -25.80
CA ALA A 66 -5.78 28.17 -26.12
C ALA A 66 -6.94 28.62 -25.23
N VAL A 67 -7.85 29.44 -25.79
CA VAL A 67 -9.18 29.71 -25.25
C VAL A 67 -9.87 28.35 -25.03
N LEU A 68 -10.07 27.96 -23.79
CA LEU A 68 -10.68 26.68 -23.41
C LEU A 68 -12.18 26.77 -23.68
N ASP A 69 -12.65 26.06 -24.70
CA ASP A 69 -14.08 25.79 -24.86
C ASP A 69 -14.58 25.04 -23.61
N ALA A 70 -15.41 25.72 -22.84
CA ALA A 70 -15.94 25.23 -21.56
C ALA A 70 -16.90 24.03 -21.72
N ASP A 71 -17.35 23.75 -22.93
CA ASP A 71 -18.36 22.74 -23.23
C ASP A 71 -17.82 21.40 -23.72
N ALA A 72 -16.51 21.28 -23.95
CA ALA A 72 -15.92 20.00 -24.32
C ALA A 72 -15.60 19.18 -23.09
N LEU A 73 -16.36 18.12 -22.83
CA LEU A 73 -15.97 17.04 -21.91
C LEU A 73 -14.53 16.62 -22.19
N PRO A 74 -13.66 16.52 -21.17
CA PRO A 74 -12.30 16.09 -21.41
C PRO A 74 -12.33 14.71 -22.05
N ALA A 75 -11.65 14.57 -23.18
CA ALA A 75 -11.53 13.33 -23.95
C ALA A 75 -11.03 12.12 -23.10
N THR A 76 -10.50 12.38 -21.92
CA THR A 76 -10.10 11.38 -20.93
C THR A 76 -11.26 10.56 -20.36
N CYS A 77 -12.47 11.12 -20.27
CA CYS A 77 -13.66 10.35 -19.86
C CYS A 77 -14.30 9.60 -21.02
N ALA A 78 -14.09 10.09 -22.26
CA ALA A 78 -14.59 9.48 -23.50
C ALA A 78 -13.62 8.45 -24.10
N LEU A 79 -12.37 8.39 -23.67
CA LEU A 79 -11.45 7.35 -24.10
C LEU A 79 -11.95 6.03 -23.52
N PRO A 80 -12.28 5.04 -24.38
CA PRO A 80 -12.35 3.68 -23.91
C PRO A 80 -10.93 3.36 -23.42
N LEU A 81 -10.70 3.43 -22.14
CA LEU A 81 -9.64 2.66 -21.52
C LEU A 81 -10.01 1.21 -21.78
N ASN A 82 -9.62 0.75 -22.96
CA ASN A 82 -9.58 -0.65 -23.31
C ASN A 82 -8.41 -1.25 -22.49
N ILE A 83 -8.49 -1.10 -21.19
CA ILE A 83 -7.88 -2.01 -20.28
C ILE A 83 -8.77 -3.22 -20.41
N ASP A 84 -8.38 -4.11 -21.32
CA ASP A 84 -8.93 -5.44 -21.40
C ASP A 84 -8.81 -6.04 -19.99
N THR A 85 -9.89 -5.91 -19.23
CA THR A 85 -10.05 -6.59 -17.93
C THR A 85 -10.26 -8.09 -18.14
N SER A 86 -10.29 -8.53 -19.40
CA SER A 86 -10.29 -9.93 -19.84
C SER A 86 -8.87 -10.52 -19.96
N GLY A 87 -7.81 -9.70 -19.93
CA GLY A 87 -6.43 -10.20 -19.85
C GLY A 87 -6.19 -10.70 -18.42
N ASP A 88 -5.66 -11.92 -18.29
CA ASP A 88 -5.24 -12.63 -17.07
C ASP A 88 -4.61 -11.69 -16.02
N VAL A 89 -5.48 -11.02 -15.22
CA VAL A 89 -5.02 -10.34 -14.01
C VAL A 89 -4.55 -11.43 -13.05
N PRO A 90 -3.28 -11.45 -12.66
CA PRO A 90 -2.79 -12.47 -11.74
C PRO A 90 -3.73 -12.58 -10.54
N TYR A 91 -4.03 -13.79 -10.10
CA TYR A 91 -4.94 -14.02 -8.96
C TYR A 91 -4.53 -13.23 -7.71
N SER A 92 -3.23 -12.98 -7.52
CA SER A 92 -2.69 -12.13 -6.48
C SER A 92 -3.26 -10.71 -6.51
N GLU A 93 -3.36 -10.09 -7.68
CA GLU A 93 -3.94 -8.76 -7.87
C GLU A 93 -5.45 -8.76 -7.63
N ALA A 94 -6.17 -9.74 -8.19
CA ALA A 94 -7.60 -9.88 -7.97
C ALA A 94 -7.93 -10.06 -6.47
N SER A 95 -7.10 -10.81 -5.74
CA SER A 95 -7.29 -11.07 -4.30
C SER A 95 -7.11 -9.82 -3.42
N ARG A 96 -6.32 -8.82 -3.86
CA ARG A 96 -6.13 -7.56 -3.13
C ARG A 96 -7.43 -6.78 -2.97
N ARG A 97 -8.34 -6.83 -3.95
CA ARG A 97 -9.65 -6.15 -3.89
C ARG A 97 -10.52 -6.68 -2.74
N TYR A 98 -10.47 -7.97 -2.44
CA TYR A 98 -11.24 -8.58 -1.34
C TYR A 98 -10.76 -8.15 0.05
N ARG A 99 -9.54 -7.61 0.18
CA ARG A 99 -8.96 -7.16 1.45
C ARG A 99 -9.32 -5.72 1.81
N ARG A 100 -9.93 -4.96 0.90
CA ARG A 100 -10.39 -3.60 1.10
C ARG A 100 -11.67 -3.55 1.94
N THR A 101 -11.59 -4.06 3.17
CA THR A 101 -12.75 -4.17 4.08
C THR A 101 -12.70 -3.13 5.20
N VAL A 102 -13.86 -2.59 5.53
CA VAL A 102 -14.08 -1.83 6.76
C VAL A 102 -14.85 -2.72 7.70
N PHE A 103 -14.32 -2.97 8.88
CA PHE A 103 -14.92 -3.86 9.88
C PHE A 103 -16.14 -3.19 10.52
N THR A 104 -17.23 -3.94 10.60
CA THR A 104 -18.43 -3.63 11.38
C THR A 104 -18.37 -4.32 12.76
N ASN A 105 -19.32 -4.01 13.64
CA ASN A 105 -19.43 -4.71 14.92
C ASN A 105 -19.66 -6.22 14.75
N GLU A 106 -20.40 -6.61 13.71
CA GLU A 106 -20.69 -8.01 13.38
C GLU A 106 -19.41 -8.75 12.94
N ASP A 107 -18.59 -8.11 12.10
CA ASP A 107 -17.28 -8.66 11.70
C ASP A 107 -16.37 -8.88 12.90
N TRP A 108 -16.40 -7.94 13.89
CA TRP A 108 -15.64 -8.08 15.12
C TRP A 108 -16.14 -9.22 16.00
N LEU A 109 -17.44 -9.49 16.04
CA LEU A 109 -18.01 -10.64 16.74
C LEU A 109 -17.57 -11.96 16.12
N GLN A 110 -17.61 -12.07 14.80
CA GLN A 110 -17.09 -13.24 14.07
C GLN A 110 -15.59 -13.43 14.31
N HIS A 111 -14.81 -12.36 14.25
CA HIS A 111 -13.37 -12.40 14.45
C HIS A 111 -12.97 -12.88 15.86
N ARG A 112 -13.80 -12.60 16.89
CA ARG A 112 -13.60 -13.04 18.27
C ARG A 112 -14.18 -14.42 18.58
N SER A 113 -14.85 -15.06 17.62
CA SER A 113 -15.47 -16.38 17.79
C SER A 113 -14.45 -17.45 18.15
N SER A 114 -14.83 -18.38 19.02
CA SER A 114 -14.03 -19.55 19.41
C SER A 114 -13.84 -20.56 18.26
N THR A 115 -14.75 -20.55 17.27
CA THR A 115 -14.68 -21.42 16.08
C THR A 115 -13.70 -20.91 15.02
N ARG A 116 -13.12 -19.72 15.22
CA ARG A 116 -12.18 -19.06 14.31
C ARG A 116 -11.02 -19.95 13.87
N LEU A 117 -10.48 -20.76 14.77
CA LEU A 117 -9.33 -21.61 14.50
C LEU A 117 -9.65 -22.65 13.41
N PHE A 118 -10.79 -23.32 13.53
CA PHE A 118 -11.24 -24.31 12.54
C PHE A 118 -11.61 -23.65 11.22
N GLY A 119 -12.24 -22.48 11.24
CA GLY A 119 -12.53 -21.68 10.05
C GLY A 119 -11.26 -21.28 9.30
N ASN A 120 -10.22 -20.83 10.01
CA ASN A 120 -8.95 -20.49 9.41
C ASN A 120 -8.22 -21.72 8.83
N LEU A 121 -8.27 -22.85 9.53
CA LEU A 121 -7.63 -24.07 9.07
C LEU A 121 -8.29 -24.62 7.80
N SER A 122 -9.65 -24.69 7.77
CA SER A 122 -10.39 -25.12 6.58
C SER A 122 -10.20 -24.16 5.39
N GLY A 123 -10.03 -22.86 5.66
CA GLY A 123 -9.77 -21.85 4.64
C GLY A 123 -8.33 -21.84 4.10
N THR A 124 -7.39 -22.59 4.68
CA THR A 124 -5.98 -22.54 4.26
C THR A 124 -5.79 -22.84 2.79
N PHE A 125 -6.41 -23.92 2.29
CA PHE A 125 -6.29 -24.34 0.87
C PHE A 125 -7.08 -23.48 -0.11
N THR A 126 -8.05 -22.72 0.37
CA THR A 126 -8.82 -21.76 -0.43
C THR A 126 -8.27 -20.34 -0.33
N SER A 127 -7.26 -20.13 0.54
CA SER A 127 -6.63 -18.85 0.77
C SER A 127 -6.00 -18.29 -0.51
N GLY A 128 -6.24 -17.00 -0.77
CA GLY A 128 -5.63 -16.27 -1.87
C GLY A 128 -4.09 -16.28 -1.83
N VAL A 129 -3.51 -16.28 -0.63
CA VAL A 129 -2.05 -16.39 -0.44
C VAL A 129 -1.53 -17.73 -0.90
N VAL A 130 -2.18 -18.84 -0.52
CA VAL A 130 -1.75 -20.19 -0.93
C VAL A 130 -1.89 -20.37 -2.43
N ARG A 131 -2.96 -19.83 -3.03
CA ARG A 131 -3.14 -19.90 -4.50
C ARG A 131 -2.10 -19.10 -5.27
N SER A 132 -1.66 -17.95 -4.75
CA SER A 132 -0.59 -17.17 -5.40
C SER A 132 0.77 -17.86 -5.35
N LEU A 133 0.96 -18.81 -4.41
CA LEU A 133 2.21 -19.51 -4.18
C LEU A 133 2.28 -20.90 -4.81
N VAL A 134 1.26 -21.29 -5.60
CA VAL A 134 1.21 -22.65 -6.17
C VAL A 134 2.44 -22.97 -7.00
N THR A 135 2.99 -22.02 -7.75
CA THR A 135 4.16 -22.21 -8.61
C THR A 135 5.43 -22.47 -7.80
N GLU A 136 5.67 -21.68 -6.76
CA GLU A 136 6.84 -21.77 -5.89
C GLU A 136 6.80 -23.05 -5.05
N VAL A 137 5.65 -23.33 -4.47
CA VAL A 137 5.42 -24.54 -3.67
C VAL A 137 5.54 -25.80 -4.53
N ALA A 138 4.95 -25.80 -5.75
CA ALA A 138 5.05 -26.90 -6.70
C ALA A 138 6.51 -27.15 -7.13
N ALA A 139 7.32 -26.09 -7.27
CA ALA A 139 8.73 -26.23 -7.59
C ALA A 139 9.49 -27.00 -6.48
N VAL A 140 9.25 -26.63 -5.20
CA VAL A 140 9.86 -27.34 -4.05
C VAL A 140 9.38 -28.80 -3.99
N ALA A 141 8.08 -29.04 -4.13
CA ALA A 141 7.52 -30.39 -4.14
C ALA A 141 8.07 -31.25 -5.29
N THR A 142 8.22 -30.65 -6.48
CA THR A 142 8.80 -31.35 -7.65
C THR A 142 10.26 -31.73 -7.42
N ILE A 143 11.06 -30.84 -6.86
CA ILE A 143 12.46 -31.15 -6.52
C ILE A 143 12.52 -32.28 -5.48
N GLY A 144 11.66 -32.24 -4.46
CA GLY A 144 11.54 -33.32 -3.48
C GLY A 144 11.14 -34.65 -4.13
N ALA A 145 10.16 -34.67 -5.01
CA ALA A 145 9.72 -35.87 -5.74
C ALA A 145 10.83 -36.42 -6.66
N LEU A 146 11.51 -35.53 -7.39
CA LEU A 146 12.63 -35.92 -8.25
C LEU A 146 13.81 -36.48 -7.45
N ALA A 147 14.12 -35.90 -6.27
CA ALA A 147 15.14 -36.44 -5.38
C ALA A 147 14.78 -37.83 -4.85
N CYS A 148 13.51 -38.06 -4.47
CA CYS A 148 13.04 -39.36 -4.04
C CYS A 148 13.13 -40.40 -5.16
N LEU A 149 12.71 -40.04 -6.37
CA LEU A 149 12.78 -40.96 -7.54
C LEU A 149 14.24 -41.26 -7.92
N TRP A 150 15.08 -40.26 -7.96
CA TRP A 150 16.49 -40.43 -8.32
C TRP A 150 17.27 -41.27 -7.31
N ASN A 151 17.14 -40.93 -6.03
CA ASN A 151 17.83 -41.68 -4.99
C ASN A 151 17.29 -43.08 -4.82
N GLY A 152 15.95 -43.27 -4.93
CA GLY A 152 15.34 -44.59 -4.92
C GLY A 152 15.77 -45.48 -6.10
N ALA A 153 16.06 -44.90 -7.27
CA ALA A 153 16.62 -45.65 -8.40
C ALA A 153 18.05 -46.13 -8.17
N ILE A 154 18.83 -45.41 -7.32
CA ILE A 154 20.23 -45.75 -6.99
C ILE A 154 20.32 -46.66 -5.76
N GLU A 155 19.57 -46.38 -4.69
CA GLU A 155 19.64 -47.16 -3.43
C GLU A 155 18.68 -48.35 -3.42
N GLY A 156 17.68 -48.39 -4.32
CA GLY A 156 16.55 -49.30 -4.27
C GLY A 156 15.41 -48.72 -3.46
N PHE A 157 14.29 -49.41 -3.43
CA PHE A 157 13.09 -49.00 -2.71
C PHE A 157 12.37 -50.16 -2.04
N GLU A 158 11.71 -49.92 -0.95
CA GLU A 158 10.91 -50.87 -0.20
C GLU A 158 9.44 -50.71 -0.59
N ASP A 159 8.78 -51.81 -0.95
CA ASP A 159 7.37 -51.82 -1.31
C ASP A 159 6.48 -51.84 -0.05
N PHE A 160 5.19 -51.51 -0.17
CA PHE A 160 4.20 -51.57 0.92
C PHE A 160 4.08 -52.95 1.59
N GLY A 161 4.71 -53.99 1.02
CA GLY A 161 4.76 -55.35 1.55
C GLY A 161 6.11 -55.68 2.23
N ASP A 162 6.94 -54.72 2.63
CA ASP A 162 8.28 -54.86 3.18
C ASP A 162 9.23 -55.67 2.22
N VAL A 163 8.95 -55.68 0.93
CA VAL A 163 9.82 -56.32 -0.08
C VAL A 163 10.81 -55.28 -0.58
N LEU A 164 12.08 -55.56 -0.38
CA LEU A 164 13.18 -54.70 -0.85
C LEU A 164 13.44 -54.98 -2.33
N HIS A 165 13.17 -53.96 -3.16
CA HIS A 165 13.47 -54.00 -4.58
C HIS A 165 14.93 -53.56 -4.82
N ALA A 166 15.66 -54.33 -5.63
CA ALA A 166 17.00 -54.02 -5.99
C ALA A 166 17.13 -52.69 -6.73
N PRO A 167 18.26 -51.96 -6.59
CA PRO A 167 18.48 -50.71 -7.30
C PRO A 167 18.38 -50.88 -8.81
N LEU A 168 17.70 -49.92 -9.46
CA LEU A 168 17.56 -49.89 -10.92
C LEU A 168 18.90 -49.53 -11.60
N LEU A 169 19.77 -48.83 -10.89
CA LEU A 169 21.08 -48.35 -11.36
C LEU A 169 22.22 -48.87 -10.46
N PRO A 170 22.46 -50.20 -10.40
CA PRO A 170 23.44 -50.78 -9.43
C PRO A 170 24.88 -50.38 -9.65
N ASN A 171 25.20 -49.81 -10.81
CA ASN A 171 26.56 -49.37 -11.15
C ASN A 171 26.83 -47.89 -10.87
N VAL A 172 25.85 -47.16 -10.34
CA VAL A 172 26.03 -45.74 -10.00
C VAL A 172 26.50 -45.64 -8.56
N HIS A 173 27.62 -44.95 -8.37
CA HIS A 173 28.25 -44.80 -7.05
C HIS A 173 27.37 -43.86 -6.17
N ASP A 174 27.33 -44.12 -4.85
CA ASP A 174 26.61 -43.31 -3.84
C ASP A 174 26.95 -41.81 -3.86
N VAL A 175 28.06 -41.43 -4.48
CA VAL A 175 28.41 -39.99 -4.70
C VAL A 175 27.40 -39.24 -5.56
N PHE A 176 26.62 -39.95 -6.39
CA PHE A 176 25.60 -39.34 -7.25
C PHE A 176 24.24 -39.21 -6.58
N LEU A 177 24.08 -39.58 -5.31
CA LEU A 177 22.86 -39.36 -4.55
C LEU A 177 22.59 -37.88 -4.39
N ALA A 178 21.34 -37.50 -4.67
CA ALA A 178 20.87 -36.14 -4.52
C ALA A 178 20.61 -35.83 -3.03
N ARG A 179 21.68 -35.71 -2.25
CA ARG A 179 21.64 -35.41 -0.81
C ARG A 179 22.60 -34.30 -0.43
N LEU A 180 22.23 -33.52 0.57
CA LEU A 180 23.04 -32.46 1.15
C LEU A 180 23.12 -32.63 2.67
N PRO A 181 24.28 -32.27 3.32
CA PRO A 181 24.34 -32.29 4.76
C PRO A 181 23.32 -31.31 5.38
N ALA A 182 22.59 -31.75 6.40
CA ALA A 182 21.57 -30.95 7.08
C ALA A 182 22.15 -29.80 7.92
N LEU A 183 23.42 -29.90 8.35
CA LEU A 183 24.04 -28.96 9.26
C LEU A 183 24.04 -27.50 8.73
N PRO A 184 24.41 -27.19 7.46
CA PRO A 184 24.32 -25.81 6.95
C PRO A 184 22.90 -25.24 7.00
N PHE A 185 21.89 -26.07 6.79
CA PHE A 185 20.47 -25.65 6.84
C PHE A 185 20.02 -25.32 8.27
N THR A 186 20.41 -26.13 9.24
CA THR A 186 20.11 -25.87 10.67
C THR A 186 20.83 -24.63 11.17
N LEU A 187 22.06 -24.39 10.77
CA LEU A 187 22.81 -23.18 11.14
C LEU A 187 22.27 -21.91 10.45
N ALA A 188 21.78 -22.03 9.21
CA ALA A 188 21.25 -20.90 8.45
C ALA A 188 19.79 -20.55 8.84
N SER A 189 19.01 -21.50 9.38
CA SER A 189 17.58 -21.30 9.64
C SER A 189 17.28 -20.17 10.63
N PRO A 190 18.03 -19.94 11.74
CA PRO A 190 17.79 -18.79 12.62
C PRO A 190 18.02 -17.46 11.92
N ALA A 191 19.05 -17.37 11.07
CA ALA A 191 19.35 -16.16 10.30
C ALA A 191 18.23 -15.87 9.28
N LEU A 192 17.73 -16.91 8.59
CA LEU A 192 16.60 -16.80 7.66
C LEU A 192 15.33 -16.34 8.38
N GLY A 193 15.01 -16.96 9.52
CA GLY A 193 13.86 -16.57 10.32
C GLY A 193 13.94 -15.10 10.77
N LEU A 194 15.12 -14.67 11.23
CA LEU A 194 15.32 -13.29 11.64
C LEU A 194 15.17 -12.28 10.48
N LEU A 195 15.71 -12.62 9.30
CA LEU A 195 15.55 -11.79 8.10
C LEU A 195 14.08 -11.65 7.69
N LEU A 196 13.31 -12.72 7.75
CA LEU A 196 11.86 -12.69 7.46
C LEU A 196 11.10 -11.84 8.49
N VAL A 197 11.43 -11.95 9.77
CA VAL A 197 10.82 -11.11 10.82
C VAL A 197 11.13 -9.63 10.59
N PHE A 198 12.37 -9.27 10.31
CA PHE A 198 12.72 -7.87 10.02
C PHE A 198 12.01 -7.36 8.77
N ARG A 199 11.93 -8.16 7.72
CA ARG A 199 11.22 -7.78 6.50
C ARG A 199 9.73 -7.57 6.74
N THR A 200 9.08 -8.50 7.41
CA THR A 200 7.66 -8.40 7.73
C THR A 200 7.37 -7.18 8.61
N ASN A 201 8.22 -6.92 9.62
CA ASN A 201 8.07 -5.74 10.48
C ASN A 201 8.24 -4.43 9.72
N ALA A 202 9.20 -4.35 8.78
CA ALA A 202 9.40 -3.17 7.95
C ALA A 202 8.18 -2.91 7.07
N SER A 203 7.62 -3.93 6.42
CA SER A 203 6.41 -3.84 5.61
C SER A 203 5.18 -3.47 6.46
N TYR A 204 5.03 -4.07 7.65
CA TYR A 204 3.95 -3.75 8.58
C TYR A 204 4.01 -2.29 9.06
N ALA A 205 5.19 -1.77 9.36
CA ALA A 205 5.37 -0.38 9.74
C ALA A 205 4.87 0.58 8.65
N ARG A 206 5.12 0.29 7.38
CA ARG A 206 4.62 1.05 6.23
C ARG A 206 3.09 1.02 6.16
N TRP A 207 2.49 -0.14 6.37
CA TRP A 207 1.04 -0.27 6.41
C TRP A 207 0.41 0.56 7.55
N VAL A 208 0.98 0.51 8.75
CA VAL A 208 0.53 1.30 9.91
C VAL A 208 0.65 2.80 9.61
N GLU A 209 1.78 3.25 9.08
CA GLU A 209 2.02 4.65 8.72
C GLU A 209 0.99 5.14 7.70
N SER A 210 0.72 4.36 6.66
CA SER A 210 -0.29 4.66 5.65
C SER A 210 -1.70 4.76 6.25
N ARG A 211 -2.05 3.83 7.14
CA ARG A 211 -3.36 3.84 7.81
C ARG A 211 -3.53 5.05 8.72
N VAL A 212 -2.47 5.46 9.42
CA VAL A 212 -2.45 6.67 10.25
C VAL A 212 -2.57 7.92 9.39
N ALA A 213 -1.83 8.02 8.28
CA ALA A 213 -1.92 9.14 7.35
C ALA A 213 -3.35 9.30 6.81
N TRP A 214 -4.00 8.22 6.38
CA TRP A 214 -5.39 8.24 5.94
C TRP A 214 -6.39 8.58 7.05
N GLY A 215 -6.11 8.14 8.28
CA GLY A 215 -6.89 8.55 9.46
C GLY A 215 -6.85 10.06 9.69
N ARG A 216 -5.65 10.65 9.54
CA ARG A 216 -5.47 12.12 9.63
C ARG A 216 -6.19 12.86 8.51
N ILE A 217 -6.11 12.37 7.25
CA ILE A 217 -6.83 12.96 6.11
C ILE A 217 -8.33 13.03 6.40
N VAL A 218 -8.96 11.91 6.77
CA VAL A 218 -10.38 11.86 7.10
C VAL A 218 -10.71 12.82 8.26
N SER A 219 -9.91 12.82 9.32
CA SER A 219 -10.10 13.67 10.50
C SER A 219 -10.04 15.15 10.16
N HIS A 220 -9.02 15.59 9.40
CA HIS A 220 -8.85 17.02 9.06
C HIS A 220 -9.89 17.48 8.05
N CYS A 221 -10.30 16.67 7.07
CA CYS A 221 -11.41 17.00 6.18
C CYS A 221 -12.73 17.21 6.97
N ARG A 222 -13.03 16.30 7.90
CA ARG A 222 -14.21 16.44 8.78
C ARG A 222 -14.10 17.67 9.69
N ASN A 223 -12.91 17.97 10.19
CA ASN A 223 -12.68 19.12 11.04
C ASN A 223 -12.90 20.45 10.28
N VAL A 224 -12.40 20.56 9.05
CA VAL A 224 -12.65 21.74 8.20
C VAL A 224 -14.18 21.90 7.96
N MET A 225 -14.91 20.83 7.63
CA MET A 225 -16.36 20.89 7.43
C MET A 225 -17.09 21.30 8.71
N ARG A 226 -16.75 20.73 9.86
CA ARG A 226 -17.33 21.07 11.16
C ARG A 226 -17.10 22.54 11.50
N GLN A 227 -15.88 23.03 11.34
CA GLN A 227 -15.53 24.43 11.59
C GLN A 227 -16.25 25.37 10.62
N SER A 228 -16.39 25.00 9.34
CA SER A 228 -17.14 25.77 8.36
C SER A 228 -18.60 25.91 8.74
N ALA A 229 -19.23 24.84 9.23
CA ALA A 229 -20.62 24.87 9.66
C ALA A 229 -20.86 25.78 10.87
N LEU A 230 -19.95 25.73 11.87
CA LEU A 230 -20.14 26.40 13.15
C LEU A 230 -19.62 27.85 13.20
N TRP A 231 -18.67 28.21 12.33
CA TRP A 231 -17.95 29.49 12.43
C TRP A 231 -18.39 30.53 11.43
N MET A 232 -19.34 30.22 10.54
CA MET A 232 -19.92 31.22 9.67
C MET A 232 -20.65 32.32 10.46
N ASN A 233 -20.53 33.55 9.96
CA ASN A 233 -21.21 34.69 10.54
C ASN A 233 -22.75 34.50 10.48
N ALA A 234 -23.46 34.97 11.51
CA ALA A 234 -24.90 34.83 11.62
C ALA A 234 -25.65 35.67 10.57
N ASP A 235 -25.05 36.76 10.11
CA ASP A 235 -25.68 37.74 9.20
C ASP A 235 -25.77 37.27 7.74
N VAL A 236 -25.26 36.05 7.43
CA VAL A 236 -25.23 35.51 6.07
C VAL A 236 -26.59 34.88 5.72
N GLU A 237 -27.12 35.20 4.54
CA GLU A 237 -28.36 34.60 4.04
C GLU A 237 -28.25 33.07 3.97
N VAL A 238 -29.29 32.34 4.38
CA VAL A 238 -29.31 30.88 4.48
C VAL A 238 -28.90 30.20 3.16
N LYS A 239 -29.39 30.74 2.02
CA LYS A 239 -29.04 30.19 0.69
C LYS A 239 -27.56 30.30 0.36
N ASP A 240 -26.91 31.40 0.71
CA ASP A 240 -25.49 31.63 0.45
C ASP A 240 -24.65 30.79 1.41
N LYS A 241 -25.10 30.61 2.65
CA LYS A 241 -24.51 29.70 3.62
C LYS A 241 -24.52 28.27 3.09
N GLN A 242 -25.62 27.77 2.60
CA GLN A 242 -25.73 26.42 2.03
C GLN A 242 -24.83 26.22 0.81
N LYS A 243 -24.79 27.21 -0.10
CA LYS A 243 -23.88 27.14 -1.27
C LYS A 243 -22.39 27.09 -0.86
N ALA A 244 -22.00 27.93 0.10
CA ALA A 244 -20.65 27.98 0.60
C ALA A 244 -20.24 26.64 1.28
N LEU A 245 -21.12 26.10 2.13
CA LEU A 245 -20.91 24.80 2.78
C LEU A 245 -20.84 23.66 1.76
N HIS A 246 -21.72 23.69 0.74
CA HIS A 246 -21.66 22.69 -0.34
C HIS A 246 -20.31 22.72 -1.07
N ARG A 247 -19.76 23.90 -1.39
CA ARG A 247 -18.43 24.04 -2.01
C ARG A 247 -17.33 23.47 -1.13
N VAL A 248 -17.37 23.74 0.18
CA VAL A 248 -16.39 23.19 1.12
C VAL A 248 -16.49 21.67 1.19
N ARG A 249 -17.70 21.10 1.23
CA ARG A 249 -17.91 19.64 1.21
C ARG A 249 -17.34 19.02 -0.04
N CYS A 250 -17.65 19.58 -1.22
CA CYS A 250 -17.13 19.09 -2.49
C CYS A 250 -15.60 19.12 -2.53
N ALA A 251 -14.98 20.23 -2.11
CA ALA A 251 -13.52 20.36 -2.10
C ALA A 251 -12.85 19.45 -1.05
N ALA A 252 -13.42 19.35 0.17
CA ALA A 252 -12.92 18.48 1.23
C ALA A 252 -13.00 16.99 0.87
N TRP A 253 -13.99 16.60 0.05
CA TRP A 253 -14.11 15.25 -0.47
C TRP A 253 -13.22 15.02 -1.71
N ALA A 254 -13.09 16.00 -2.59
CA ALA A 254 -12.32 15.86 -3.82
C ALA A 254 -10.83 15.58 -3.55
N PHE A 255 -10.26 16.18 -2.50
CA PHE A 255 -8.87 15.98 -2.12
C PHE A 255 -8.53 14.51 -1.84
N PRO A 256 -9.15 13.82 -0.84
CA PRO A 256 -8.86 12.41 -0.59
C PRO A 256 -9.24 11.52 -1.78
N ARG A 257 -10.28 11.86 -2.57
CA ARG A 257 -10.68 11.06 -3.73
C ARG A 257 -9.64 11.13 -4.85
N CYS A 258 -9.09 12.30 -5.13
CA CYS A 258 -8.00 12.45 -6.10
C CYS A 258 -6.71 11.74 -5.64
N LEU A 259 -6.40 11.82 -4.33
CA LEU A 259 -5.27 11.10 -3.76
C LEU A 259 -5.47 9.59 -3.83
N ALA A 260 -6.65 9.07 -3.49
CA ALA A 260 -6.97 7.65 -3.61
C ALA A 260 -6.76 7.12 -5.03
N SER A 261 -7.20 7.87 -6.04
CA SER A 261 -7.00 7.49 -7.44
C SER A 261 -5.52 7.46 -7.82
N ARG A 262 -4.75 8.46 -7.41
CA ARG A 262 -3.30 8.50 -7.66
C ARG A 262 -2.56 7.30 -7.05
N LEU A 263 -2.97 6.85 -5.88
CA LEU A 263 -2.37 5.73 -5.15
C LEU A 263 -2.88 4.35 -5.61
N SER A 264 -4.08 4.29 -6.19
CA SER A 264 -4.68 3.05 -6.72
C SER A 264 -4.25 2.72 -8.15
N GLY A 265 -3.64 3.67 -8.84
CA GLY A 265 -3.18 3.51 -10.21
C GLY A 265 -4.27 3.71 -11.29
N PRO A 266 -3.95 3.36 -12.55
CA PRO A 266 -4.80 3.70 -13.70
C PRO A 266 -6.18 3.01 -13.72
N GLU A 267 -6.34 1.92 -12.98
CA GLU A 267 -7.63 1.21 -12.90
C GLU A 267 -8.75 2.06 -12.26
N ASP A 268 -8.39 2.99 -11.37
CA ASP A 268 -9.34 3.85 -10.67
C ASP A 268 -9.66 5.15 -11.44
N GLU A 269 -9.00 5.43 -12.55
CA GLU A 269 -9.15 6.66 -13.33
C GLU A 269 -10.60 6.89 -13.78
N ARG A 270 -11.24 5.85 -14.33
CA ARG A 270 -12.63 5.92 -14.77
C ARG A 270 -13.59 6.13 -13.59
N ALA A 271 -13.34 5.45 -12.48
CA ALA A 271 -14.14 5.61 -11.27
C ALA A 271 -13.97 7.02 -10.67
N LEU A 272 -12.77 7.60 -10.78
CA LEU A 272 -12.53 8.99 -10.40
C LEU A 272 -13.36 9.96 -11.26
N CYS A 273 -13.30 9.83 -12.61
CA CYS A 273 -14.07 10.68 -13.52
C CYS A 273 -15.55 10.68 -13.15
N VAL A 274 -16.16 9.51 -13.08
CA VAL A 274 -17.59 9.37 -12.73
C VAL A 274 -17.89 9.97 -11.36
N ALA A 275 -17.04 9.75 -10.38
CA ALA A 275 -17.24 10.27 -9.02
C ALA A 275 -17.15 11.80 -8.96
N LEU A 276 -16.22 12.42 -9.71
CA LEU A 276 -16.08 13.87 -9.78
C LEU A 276 -17.26 14.50 -10.52
N GLU A 277 -17.68 13.96 -11.67
CA GLU A 277 -18.82 14.45 -12.45
C GLU A 277 -20.15 14.35 -11.70
N THR A 278 -20.30 13.34 -10.83
CA THR A 278 -21.52 13.16 -10.02
C THR A 278 -21.63 14.14 -8.86
N ARG A 279 -20.51 14.59 -8.29
CA ARG A 279 -20.48 15.35 -7.02
C ARG A 279 -20.00 16.79 -7.17
N LEU A 280 -19.31 17.15 -8.25
CA LEU A 280 -18.82 18.49 -8.55
C LEU A 280 -19.55 19.07 -9.76
N ASP A 281 -19.48 20.40 -9.90
CA ASP A 281 -19.87 21.04 -11.15
C ASP A 281 -18.90 20.66 -12.30
N SER A 282 -19.36 20.75 -13.55
CA SER A 282 -18.60 20.33 -14.73
C SER A 282 -17.27 21.07 -14.88
N VAL A 283 -17.23 22.35 -14.49
CA VAL A 283 -16.02 23.19 -14.58
C VAL A 283 -14.97 22.75 -13.56
N ALA A 284 -15.37 22.53 -12.30
CA ALA A 284 -14.48 22.08 -11.25
C ALA A 284 -13.96 20.65 -11.53
N ALA A 285 -14.85 19.74 -11.96
CA ALA A 285 -14.48 18.38 -12.35
C ALA A 285 -13.45 18.38 -13.48
N SER A 286 -13.72 19.14 -14.57
CA SER A 286 -12.81 19.25 -15.73
C SER A 286 -11.46 19.84 -15.34
N ARG A 287 -11.42 20.86 -14.45
CA ARG A 287 -10.19 21.46 -13.97
C ARG A 287 -9.34 20.45 -13.18
N LEU A 288 -9.95 19.67 -12.30
CA LEU A 288 -9.24 18.64 -11.52
C LEU A 288 -8.72 17.52 -12.42
N LEU A 289 -9.52 17.07 -13.39
CA LEU A 289 -9.11 15.99 -14.31
C LEU A 289 -7.94 16.39 -15.21
N ARG A 290 -7.85 17.67 -15.60
CA ARG A 290 -6.74 18.21 -16.42
C ARG A 290 -5.49 18.53 -15.60
N ALA A 291 -5.59 18.65 -14.29
CA ALA A 291 -4.47 19.03 -13.44
C ALA A 291 -3.38 17.94 -13.45
N PRO A 292 -2.10 18.30 -13.63
CA PRO A 292 -0.98 17.35 -13.60
C PRO A 292 -0.79 16.72 -12.23
N ASN A 293 -1.06 17.47 -11.16
CA ASN A 293 -1.09 16.97 -9.78
C ASN A 293 -2.49 17.22 -9.17
N ARG A 294 -3.39 16.28 -9.41
CA ARG A 294 -4.80 16.37 -8.97
C ARG A 294 -4.97 16.51 -7.45
N PRO A 295 -4.27 15.75 -6.60
CA PRO A 295 -4.37 15.92 -5.15
C PRO A 295 -3.96 17.32 -4.69
N LEU A 296 -2.88 17.86 -5.22
CA LEU A 296 -2.41 19.20 -4.88
C LEU A 296 -3.40 20.28 -5.37
N GLN A 297 -3.95 20.11 -6.57
CA GLN A 297 -4.98 21.02 -7.10
C GLN A 297 -6.26 20.97 -6.23
N ALA A 298 -6.70 19.78 -5.82
CA ALA A 298 -7.85 19.64 -4.94
C ALA A 298 -7.62 20.27 -3.56
N LEU A 299 -6.41 20.21 -3.04
CA LEU A 299 -6.03 20.90 -1.79
C LEU A 299 -6.07 22.42 -1.96
N ALA A 300 -5.60 22.94 -3.09
CA ALA A 300 -5.69 24.36 -3.43
C ALA A 300 -7.16 24.80 -3.58
N ASP A 301 -8.00 23.97 -4.18
CA ASP A 301 -9.44 24.22 -4.31
C ASP A 301 -10.14 24.24 -2.94
N LEU A 302 -9.71 23.39 -1.99
CA LEU A 302 -10.18 23.42 -0.61
C LEU A 302 -9.80 24.74 0.08
N SER A 303 -8.56 25.19 -0.07
CA SER A 303 -8.10 26.49 0.47
C SER A 303 -8.90 27.64 -0.15
N ALA A 304 -9.17 27.62 -1.45
CA ALA A 304 -10.00 28.62 -2.12
C ALA A 304 -11.45 28.62 -1.61
N ALA A 305 -12.05 27.43 -1.41
CA ALA A 305 -13.38 27.31 -0.85
C ALA A 305 -13.46 27.87 0.59
N MET A 306 -12.44 27.60 1.41
CA MET A 306 -12.33 28.15 2.77
C MET A 306 -12.15 29.68 2.78
N ASN A 307 -11.34 30.22 1.86
CA ASN A 307 -11.11 31.66 1.75
C ASN A 307 -12.39 32.42 1.33
N ALA A 308 -13.29 31.76 0.61
CA ALA A 308 -14.57 32.32 0.21
C ALA A 308 -15.63 32.30 1.32
N LEU A 309 -15.35 31.65 2.48
CA LEU A 309 -16.29 31.62 3.59
C LEU A 309 -16.38 32.97 4.30
N PRO A 310 -17.58 33.42 4.66
CA PRO A 310 -17.81 34.62 5.47
C PRO A 310 -17.53 34.31 6.96
N ILE A 311 -16.25 34.18 7.31
CA ILE A 311 -15.76 33.88 8.66
C ILE A 311 -14.71 34.89 9.09
N ASP A 312 -14.54 35.04 10.40
CA ASP A 312 -13.50 35.88 10.98
C ASP A 312 -12.10 35.40 10.59
N GLU A 313 -11.18 36.35 10.38
CA GLU A 313 -9.82 36.06 9.93
C GLU A 313 -9.05 35.14 10.89
N LYS A 314 -9.20 35.32 12.20
CA LYS A 314 -8.57 34.44 13.20
C LYS A 314 -9.05 32.99 13.09
N ARG A 315 -10.34 32.79 12.87
CA ARG A 315 -10.93 31.46 12.65
C ARG A 315 -10.45 30.85 11.35
N ARG A 316 -10.26 31.65 10.30
CA ARG A 316 -9.71 31.21 9.01
C ARG A 316 -8.29 30.67 9.16
N VAL A 317 -7.42 31.38 9.87
CA VAL A 317 -6.06 30.94 10.18
C VAL A 317 -6.07 29.62 10.97
N GLU A 318 -7.01 29.44 11.88
CA GLU A 318 -7.14 28.19 12.64
C GLU A 318 -7.58 27.02 11.75
N MET A 319 -8.50 27.27 10.78
CA MET A 319 -8.90 26.25 9.79
C MET A 319 -7.75 25.89 8.85
N ASP A 320 -6.92 26.85 8.46
CA ASP A 320 -5.78 26.63 7.55
C ASP A 320 -4.75 25.66 8.15
N LYS A 321 -4.61 25.58 9.47
CA LYS A 321 -3.80 24.55 10.13
C LYS A 321 -4.22 23.13 9.72
N SER A 322 -5.52 22.87 9.54
CA SER A 322 -5.99 21.59 9.05
C SER A 322 -5.55 21.32 7.61
N VAL A 323 -5.50 22.35 6.76
CA VAL A 323 -5.03 22.23 5.36
C VAL A 323 -3.53 21.94 5.31
N ILE A 324 -2.73 22.59 6.16
CA ILE A 324 -1.29 22.31 6.31
C ILE A 324 -1.10 20.84 6.68
N LEU A 325 -1.84 20.32 7.66
CA LEU A 325 -1.75 18.91 8.08
C LEU A 325 -2.28 17.92 7.01
N LEU A 326 -3.20 18.34 6.14
CA LEU A 326 -3.57 17.58 4.96
C LEU A 326 -2.43 17.53 3.93
N GLY A 327 -1.66 18.61 3.77
CA GLY A 327 -0.45 18.65 2.96
C GLY A 327 0.62 17.69 3.48
N ASP A 328 0.88 17.67 4.78
CA ASP A 328 1.83 16.73 5.41
C ASP A 328 1.40 15.27 5.23
N ALA A 329 0.09 15.00 5.30
CA ALA A 329 -0.44 13.67 5.08
C ALA A 329 -0.35 13.25 3.59
N LEU A 330 -0.54 14.18 2.65
CA LEU A 330 -0.32 13.97 1.22
C LEU A 330 1.13 13.55 0.95
N GLU A 331 2.10 14.34 1.45
CA GLU A 331 3.53 14.07 1.30
C GLU A 331 3.90 12.70 1.91
N THR A 332 3.35 12.37 3.08
CA THR A 332 3.55 11.05 3.70
C THR A 332 3.07 9.92 2.80
N CYS A 333 1.88 10.06 2.19
CA CYS A 333 1.35 9.05 1.28
C CYS A 333 2.20 8.93 0.00
N GLU A 334 2.60 10.06 -0.60
CA GLU A 334 3.46 10.08 -1.80
C GLU A 334 4.84 9.49 -1.51
N ARG A 335 5.43 9.78 -0.37
CA ARG A 335 6.72 9.22 0.07
C ARG A 335 6.63 7.70 0.24
N ILE A 336 5.59 7.19 0.88
CA ILE A 336 5.38 5.74 1.02
C ILE A 336 5.20 5.09 -0.35
N PHE A 337 4.45 5.72 -1.25
CA PHE A 337 4.18 5.18 -2.59
C PHE A 337 5.43 5.16 -3.47
N THR A 338 6.24 6.23 -3.45
CA THR A 338 7.41 6.39 -4.33
C THR A 338 8.69 5.75 -3.80
N SER A 339 8.79 5.51 -2.49
CA SER A 339 9.99 5.00 -1.86
C SER A 339 9.75 3.60 -1.26
N PRO A 340 9.92 2.51 -2.02
CA PRO A 340 9.80 1.16 -1.50
C PRO A 340 10.90 0.85 -0.48
N VAL A 341 10.78 -0.27 0.22
CA VAL A 341 11.89 -0.83 1.01
C VAL A 341 13.07 -1.07 0.08
N PRO A 342 14.34 -0.81 0.51
CA PRO A 342 15.50 -0.96 -0.37
C PRO A 342 15.52 -2.30 -1.10
N LEU A 343 15.46 -2.25 -2.44
CA LEU A 343 15.33 -3.44 -3.29
C LEU A 343 16.47 -4.45 -3.13
N VAL A 344 17.65 -3.98 -2.74
CA VAL A 344 18.79 -4.87 -2.47
C VAL A 344 18.47 -5.80 -1.30
N TYR A 345 17.89 -5.25 -0.23
CA TYR A 345 17.50 -6.02 0.95
C TYR A 345 16.40 -7.03 0.64
N THR A 346 15.31 -6.59 0.00
CA THR A 346 14.18 -7.47 -0.34
C THR A 346 14.59 -8.59 -1.29
N ARG A 347 15.38 -8.28 -2.33
CA ARG A 347 15.89 -9.26 -3.28
C ARG A 347 16.85 -10.26 -2.66
N HIS A 348 17.71 -9.81 -1.73
CA HIS A 348 18.64 -10.71 -1.04
C HIS A 348 17.89 -11.71 -0.17
N THR A 349 16.92 -11.24 0.62
CA THR A 349 16.08 -12.09 1.47
C THR A 349 15.30 -13.11 0.63
N ALA A 350 14.64 -12.67 -0.45
CA ALA A 350 13.89 -13.54 -1.34
C ALA A 350 14.77 -14.62 -2.01
N ARG A 351 15.96 -14.25 -2.48
CA ARG A 351 16.92 -15.21 -3.07
C ARG A 351 17.40 -16.23 -2.05
N PHE A 352 17.76 -15.78 -0.85
CA PHE A 352 18.20 -16.68 0.21
C PHE A 352 17.08 -17.65 0.59
N LEU A 353 15.86 -17.16 0.78
CA LEU A 353 14.69 -17.99 1.06
C LEU A 353 14.45 -19.03 -0.06
N SER A 354 14.43 -18.59 -1.32
CA SER A 354 14.19 -19.48 -2.46
C SER A 354 15.25 -20.56 -2.57
N CYS A 355 16.55 -20.20 -2.49
CA CYS A 355 17.62 -21.17 -2.53
C CYS A 355 17.53 -22.17 -1.37
N TRP A 356 17.26 -21.67 -0.16
CA TRP A 356 17.15 -22.52 1.03
C TRP A 356 15.99 -23.52 0.90
N LEU A 357 14.80 -23.08 0.45
CA LEU A 357 13.62 -23.95 0.27
C LEU A 357 13.78 -24.94 -0.88
N LEU A 358 14.36 -24.54 -2.01
CA LEU A 358 14.56 -25.43 -3.17
C LEU A 358 15.59 -26.55 -2.87
N LEU A 359 16.57 -26.27 -2.00
CA LEU A 359 17.57 -27.26 -1.61
C LEU A 359 17.18 -28.06 -0.36
N LEU A 360 16.17 -27.61 0.39
CA LEU A 360 15.71 -28.26 1.62
C LEU A 360 15.34 -29.73 1.47
N PRO A 361 14.65 -30.18 0.38
CA PRO A 361 14.35 -31.58 0.18
C PRO A 361 15.60 -32.48 0.15
N LEU A 362 16.70 -31.99 -0.42
CA LEU A 362 17.98 -32.71 -0.47
C LEU A 362 18.65 -32.83 0.89
N ALA A 363 18.46 -31.82 1.75
CA ALA A 363 19.01 -31.81 3.11
C ALA A 363 18.19 -32.66 4.08
N LEU A 364 16.91 -32.87 3.81
CA LEU A 364 16.02 -33.70 4.64
C LEU A 364 16.05 -35.17 4.26
N TRP A 365 16.75 -35.57 3.21
CA TRP A 365 16.86 -36.96 2.78
C TRP A 365 17.32 -37.89 3.91
N GLU A 366 18.52 -37.64 4.47
CA GLU A 366 19.05 -38.45 5.56
C GLU A 366 18.25 -38.38 6.86
N PRO A 367 17.80 -37.21 7.35
CA PRO A 367 17.00 -37.13 8.57
C PRO A 367 15.67 -37.86 8.53
N PHE A 368 15.04 -38.02 7.36
CA PHE A 368 13.79 -38.77 7.23
C PHE A 368 13.99 -40.29 7.18
N GLY A 369 15.22 -40.74 6.98
CA GLY A 369 15.60 -42.15 7.03
C GLY A 369 14.76 -43.02 6.08
N THR A 370 14.54 -44.27 6.47
CA THR A 370 13.81 -45.27 5.69
C THR A 370 12.28 -45.12 5.71
N SER A 371 11.74 -44.06 6.33
CA SER A 371 10.29 -43.86 6.44
C SER A 371 9.66 -43.71 5.04
N TRP A 372 8.87 -44.69 4.64
CA TRP A 372 8.15 -44.71 3.36
C TRP A 372 9.04 -44.40 2.15
N ASN A 373 10.21 -45.02 2.04
CA ASN A 373 11.16 -44.71 0.96
C ASN A 373 11.45 -43.19 0.83
N HIS A 374 11.58 -42.51 1.94
CA HIS A 374 11.78 -41.06 2.00
C HIS A 374 10.66 -40.17 1.41
N VAL A 375 9.53 -40.78 0.95
CA VAL A 375 8.42 -40.03 0.34
C VAL A 375 7.86 -38.94 1.27
N ALA A 376 7.96 -39.13 2.59
CA ALA A 376 7.57 -38.15 3.59
C ALA A 376 8.33 -36.79 3.47
N VAL A 377 9.47 -36.76 2.81
CA VAL A 377 10.20 -35.52 2.51
C VAL A 377 9.34 -34.57 1.67
N VAL A 378 8.57 -35.09 0.71
CA VAL A 378 7.74 -34.26 -0.20
C VAL A 378 6.67 -33.48 0.56
N PRO A 379 5.74 -34.09 1.33
CA PRO A 379 4.74 -33.34 2.08
C PRO A 379 5.36 -32.45 3.16
N ALA A 380 6.46 -32.87 3.80
CA ALA A 380 7.12 -32.09 4.83
C ALA A 380 7.71 -30.79 4.27
N THR A 381 8.46 -30.88 3.18
CA THR A 381 9.07 -29.70 2.53
C THR A 381 8.00 -28.81 1.88
N THR A 382 6.93 -29.39 1.34
CA THR A 382 5.78 -28.66 0.80
C THR A 382 5.11 -27.82 1.90
N LEU A 383 4.87 -28.39 3.08
CA LEU A 383 4.29 -27.69 4.21
C LEU A 383 5.19 -26.53 4.68
N VAL A 384 6.48 -26.78 4.81
CA VAL A 384 7.46 -25.75 5.17
C VAL A 384 7.50 -24.64 4.12
N ALA A 385 7.47 -24.98 2.83
CA ALA A 385 7.45 -24.00 1.74
C ALA A 385 6.19 -23.13 1.76
N ILE A 386 5.01 -23.69 2.01
CA ILE A 386 3.76 -22.91 2.16
C ILE A 386 3.89 -21.86 3.25
N PHE A 387 4.43 -22.22 4.42
CA PHE A 387 4.59 -21.27 5.52
C PHE A 387 5.62 -20.18 5.22
N PHE A 388 6.79 -20.53 4.75
CA PHE A 388 7.87 -19.57 4.55
C PHE A 388 7.61 -18.63 3.36
N PHE A 389 7.17 -19.17 2.22
CA PHE A 389 6.73 -18.33 1.09
C PHE A 389 5.48 -17.53 1.44
N GLY A 390 4.59 -18.06 2.28
CA GLY A 390 3.42 -17.35 2.79
C GLY A 390 3.80 -16.11 3.62
N ILE A 391 4.80 -16.19 4.48
CA ILE A 391 5.32 -15.04 5.24
C ILE A 391 5.92 -14.01 4.29
N GLU A 392 6.68 -14.45 3.30
CA GLU A 392 7.25 -13.58 2.28
C GLU A 392 6.18 -12.85 1.47
N GLU A 393 5.15 -13.55 1.01
CA GLU A 393 4.03 -12.98 0.27
C GLU A 393 3.25 -11.96 1.11
N LEU A 394 3.03 -12.25 2.40
CA LEU A 394 2.42 -11.28 3.33
C LEU A 394 3.28 -10.01 3.46
N ALA A 395 4.59 -10.14 3.51
CA ALA A 395 5.49 -8.98 3.55
C ALA A 395 5.40 -8.14 2.27
N VAL A 396 5.35 -8.77 1.10
CA VAL A 396 5.17 -8.09 -0.20
C VAL A 396 3.84 -7.33 -0.24
N GLN A 397 2.76 -7.94 0.23
CA GLN A 397 1.44 -7.32 0.22
C GLN A 397 1.32 -6.13 1.18
N LEU A 398 1.97 -6.19 2.34
CA LEU A 398 1.99 -5.09 3.30
C LEU A 398 2.95 -3.97 2.86
N GLU A 399 3.92 -4.25 2.01
CA GLU A 399 4.88 -3.26 1.50
C GLU A 399 4.20 -2.20 0.63
N GLU A 400 3.14 -2.59 -0.14
CA GLU A 400 2.29 -1.69 -0.92
C GLU A 400 0.89 -1.55 -0.27
N PRO A 401 0.75 -0.73 0.78
CA PRO A 401 -0.43 -0.71 1.61
C PRO A 401 -1.68 -0.13 0.92
N PHE A 402 -1.52 0.76 -0.04
CA PHE A 402 -2.64 1.46 -0.67
C PHE A 402 -3.51 0.55 -1.53
N SER A 403 -2.95 -0.52 -2.08
CA SER A 403 -3.69 -1.52 -2.85
C SER A 403 -4.66 -2.34 -1.99
N ILE A 404 -4.41 -2.45 -0.68
CA ILE A 404 -5.21 -3.23 0.28
C ILE A 404 -6.05 -2.37 1.23
N LEU A 405 -5.78 -1.06 1.33
CA LEU A 405 -6.58 -0.14 2.15
C LEU A 405 -7.91 0.19 1.45
N PRO A 406 -9.03 0.31 2.19
CA PRO A 406 -10.35 0.63 1.64
C PRO A 406 -10.50 2.13 1.35
N LEU A 407 -9.64 2.69 0.48
CA LEU A 407 -9.54 4.13 0.24
C LEU A 407 -10.87 4.76 -0.21
N SER A 408 -11.59 4.09 -1.11
CA SER A 408 -12.89 4.58 -1.59
C SER A 408 -13.90 4.75 -0.46
N LYS A 409 -14.00 3.75 0.43
CA LYS A 409 -14.90 3.80 1.60
C LYS A 409 -14.50 4.91 2.58
N LEU A 410 -13.19 5.17 2.73
CA LEU A 410 -12.71 6.28 3.55
C LEU A 410 -13.08 7.63 2.92
N CYS A 411 -13.00 7.78 1.61
CA CYS A 411 -13.48 8.97 0.90
C CYS A 411 -14.98 9.16 1.06
N ASP A 412 -15.77 8.09 0.90
CA ASP A 412 -17.23 8.15 1.09
C ASP A 412 -17.60 8.57 2.51
N SER A 413 -16.87 8.09 3.53
CA SER A 413 -17.09 8.51 4.92
C SER A 413 -16.83 10.00 5.18
N VAL A 414 -16.00 10.65 4.35
CA VAL A 414 -15.82 12.12 4.38
C VAL A 414 -17.04 12.82 3.78
N TRP A 415 -17.54 12.29 2.65
CA TRP A 415 -18.74 12.83 2.00
C TRP A 415 -19.97 12.75 2.91
N ASP A 416 -20.20 11.58 3.52
CA ASP A 416 -21.34 11.32 4.39
C ASP A 416 -21.33 12.21 5.62
N ALA A 417 -20.15 12.39 6.25
CA ALA A 417 -20.00 13.32 7.36
C ALA A 417 -20.33 14.76 6.96
N GLY A 418 -20.03 15.18 5.73
CA GLY A 418 -20.45 16.50 5.21
C GLY A 418 -21.93 16.59 4.96
N VAL A 419 -22.60 15.49 4.55
CA VAL A 419 -24.05 15.44 4.41
C VAL A 419 -24.71 15.62 5.78
N GLU A 420 -24.29 14.85 6.78
CA GLU A 420 -24.81 14.93 8.15
C GLU A 420 -24.64 16.34 8.76
N LEU A 421 -23.43 16.91 8.67
CA LEU A 421 -23.11 18.21 9.26
C LEU A 421 -23.87 19.39 8.62
N PHE A 422 -24.28 19.26 7.36
CA PHE A 422 -24.89 20.38 6.61
C PHE A 422 -26.39 20.24 6.40
N GLN A 423 -26.98 19.11 6.75
CA GLN A 423 -28.44 18.90 6.71
C GLN A 423 -29.16 19.56 7.90
N ASP A 424 -28.51 19.64 9.06
CA ASP A 424 -29.01 20.32 10.25
C ASP A 424 -28.22 21.61 10.49
N PRO A 425 -28.72 22.78 10.03
CA PRO A 425 -28.03 24.05 10.21
C PRO A 425 -28.01 24.55 11.66
N GLU A 426 -28.81 24.00 12.55
CA GLU A 426 -28.78 24.33 13.97
C GLU A 426 -28.26 23.15 14.79
N PRO A 427 -27.09 23.28 15.46
CA PRO A 427 -26.73 22.30 16.46
C PRO A 427 -27.78 22.30 17.56
N VAL A 428 -28.33 21.14 17.87
CA VAL A 428 -29.32 20.91 18.93
C VAL A 428 -28.95 21.55 20.29
N MET A 429 -27.69 21.89 20.49
CA MET A 429 -27.15 22.62 21.65
C MET A 429 -27.48 24.13 21.69
N ALA A 430 -27.97 24.71 20.62
CA ALA A 430 -28.33 26.15 20.60
C ALA A 430 -29.76 26.42 21.09
N SER A 431 -30.62 25.41 21.15
CA SER A 431 -31.99 25.53 21.72
C SER A 431 -31.99 25.11 23.20
N GLY A 432 -31.54 26.02 24.07
CA GLY A 432 -32.15 26.14 25.38
C GLY A 432 -31.75 25.16 26.46
N ILE A 433 -30.51 24.76 26.59
CA ILE A 433 -30.01 24.34 27.93
C ILE A 433 -29.55 25.63 28.64
N SER A 434 -30.47 26.17 29.46
CA SER A 434 -30.14 27.21 30.42
C SER A 434 -28.98 26.68 31.28
N ARG A 435 -28.04 27.56 31.62
CA ARG A 435 -26.88 27.23 32.44
C ARG A 435 -27.21 26.63 33.83
N GLY A 436 -28.53 26.58 34.17
CA GLY A 436 -29.07 25.94 35.35
C GLY A 436 -29.31 24.45 35.25
N ASP A 437 -29.64 23.95 34.03
CA ASP A 437 -30.08 22.55 33.86
C ASP A 437 -28.86 21.59 33.67
N ALA A 438 -27.70 22.12 33.38
CA ALA A 438 -26.48 21.31 33.21
C ALA A 438 -25.86 20.81 34.53
N VAL A 439 -26.29 21.34 35.68
CA VAL A 439 -25.75 20.94 36.99
C VAL A 439 -26.49 19.73 37.57
N GLU A 440 -27.73 19.50 37.17
CA GLU A 440 -28.52 18.36 37.66
C GLU A 440 -28.21 17.01 36.99
N ILE A 441 -27.65 17.01 35.78
CA ILE A 441 -27.37 15.77 35.02
C ILE A 441 -26.12 15.02 35.54
N TYR A 442 -25.28 15.67 36.33
CA TYR A 442 -24.06 15.07 36.87
C TYR A 442 -24.16 14.77 38.39
N ALA A 443 -25.35 14.84 38.98
CA ALA A 443 -25.59 14.62 40.43
C ALA A 443 -26.35 13.30 40.72
N GLU A 444 -26.63 12.44 39.77
CA GLU A 444 -27.02 11.04 39.92
C GLU A 444 -25.85 10.16 39.36
#